data_68a908a0296b461106c1bc38ee7ccc61
#
_entry.id   68a908a0296b461106c1bc38ee7ccc61
#
_cell.length_a   1.000
_cell.length_b   1.000
_cell.length_c   1.000
_cell.angle_alpha   90.00
_cell.angle_beta   90.00
_cell.angle_gamma   90.00
#
_symmetry.space_group_name_H-M   'P 1'
#
loop_
_entity.id
_entity.type
_entity.pdbx_description
1 polymer ?
#
loop_
_entity_poly.entity_id
_entity_poly.type
_entity_poly.pdbx_seq_one_letter_code
_entity_poly.pdbx_strand_id
1 'polypeptide(L)'
;MKPNWRILAVILLFATFSTSCSSLDGPEAAARINFLEWAGNIRTPYRHENFQTINNDGAVSTVRITVDLMIKGEWKEKQTEIQCEKVDDDWQCDRLMQFK
;
A
#
# COMPACT_ATOMS: atom_id res chain seq x y z
N MET A 1 -25.93 -16.62 -30.41
CA MET A 1 -26.30 -15.41 -30.05
C MET A 1 -26.48 -15.24 -28.61
N LYS A 2 -27.53 -15.72 -28.08
CA LYS A 2 -27.75 -15.61 -26.69
C LYS A 2 -26.70 -16.17 -25.80
N PRO A 3 -26.08 -17.27 -26.14
CA PRO A 3 -25.02 -17.78 -25.27
C PRO A 3 -23.87 -16.82 -25.07
N ASN A 4 -23.67 -15.97 -25.99
CA ASN A 4 -22.58 -15.05 -25.89
C ASN A 4 -22.72 -14.08 -24.77
N TRP A 5 -23.96 -13.72 -24.47
CA TRP A 5 -24.12 -12.83 -23.42
C TRP A 5 -23.82 -13.42 -22.13
N ARG A 6 -24.00 -14.67 -21.93
CA ARG A 6 -23.72 -15.33 -20.72
C ARG A 6 -22.26 -15.37 -20.47
N ILE A 7 -21.51 -15.57 -21.52
CA ILE A 7 -20.08 -15.62 -21.44
C ILE A 7 -19.55 -14.28 -21.02
N LEU A 8 -20.10 -13.23 -21.58
CA LEU A 8 -19.66 -11.91 -21.22
C LEU A 8 -19.94 -11.60 -19.77
N ALA A 9 -21.06 -12.06 -19.29
CA ALA A 9 -21.40 -11.83 -17.91
C ALA A 9 -20.41 -12.49 -16.98
N VAL A 10 -19.99 -13.68 -17.32
CA VAL A 10 -19.02 -14.39 -16.53
C VAL A 10 -17.69 -13.68 -16.52
N ILE A 11 -17.30 -13.17 -17.64
CA ILE A 11 -16.06 -12.44 -17.73
C ILE A 11 -16.08 -11.19 -16.87
N LEU A 12 -17.19 -10.52 -16.84
CA LEU A 12 -17.32 -9.34 -16.03
C LEU A 12 -17.19 -9.67 -14.55
N LEU A 13 -17.77 -10.74 -14.12
CA LEU A 13 -17.65 -11.14 -12.75
C LEU A 13 -16.23 -11.43 -12.39
N PHE A 14 -15.52 -12.08 -13.28
CA PHE A 14 -14.15 -12.41 -13.05
C PHE A 14 -13.31 -11.16 -12.92
N ALA A 15 -13.54 -10.18 -13.76
CA ALA A 15 -12.82 -8.94 -13.69
C ALA A 15 -13.06 -8.23 -12.36
N THR A 16 -14.29 -8.25 -11.90
CA THR A 16 -14.62 -7.63 -10.64
C THR A 16 -13.90 -8.30 -9.50
N PHE A 17 -13.80 -9.59 -9.55
CA PHE A 17 -13.12 -10.33 -8.54
C PHE A 17 -11.66 -9.98 -8.51
N SER A 18 -11.01 -9.86 -9.63
CA SER A 18 -9.62 -9.48 -9.71
C SER A 18 -9.38 -8.12 -9.10
N THR A 19 -10.28 -7.22 -9.35
CA THR A 19 -10.15 -5.87 -8.82
C THR A 19 -10.22 -5.87 -7.32
N SER A 20 -11.04 -6.71 -6.75
CA SER A 20 -11.20 -6.72 -5.32
C SER A 20 -9.96 -7.24 -4.58
N CYS A 21 -9.05 -7.87 -5.28
CA CYS A 21 -7.83 -8.33 -4.65
C CYS A 21 -6.84 -7.22 -4.42
N SER A 22 -7.01 -6.11 -5.10
CA SER A 22 -6.11 -4.99 -4.98
C SER A 22 -6.64 -4.05 -3.95
N SER A 23 -6.22 -4.16 -2.73
CA SER A 23 -6.74 -3.35 -1.65
C SER A 23 -6.03 -2.01 -1.47
N LEU A 24 -4.81 -1.88 -1.96
CA LEU A 24 -4.07 -0.64 -1.82
C LEU A 24 -3.96 0.09 -3.14
N ASP A 25 -4.21 1.38 -3.12
CA ASP A 25 -4.02 2.22 -4.29
C ASP A 25 -3.67 3.64 -3.84
N GLY A 26 -3.39 4.52 -4.79
CA GLY A 26 -3.09 5.90 -4.50
C GLY A 26 -1.88 6.05 -3.58
N PRO A 27 -1.97 6.95 -2.60
CA PRO A 27 -0.82 7.19 -1.72
C PRO A 27 -0.45 6.00 -0.88
N GLU A 28 -1.40 5.14 -0.54
CA GLU A 28 -1.10 3.96 0.24
C GLU A 28 -0.25 2.97 -0.54
N ALA A 29 -0.53 2.81 -1.83
CA ALA A 29 0.28 1.94 -2.67
C ALA A 29 1.70 2.47 -2.81
N ALA A 30 1.85 3.78 -2.99
CA ALA A 30 3.16 4.40 -3.09
C ALA A 30 3.93 4.27 -1.78
N ALA A 31 3.25 4.43 -0.65
CA ALA A 31 3.87 4.28 0.66
C ALA A 31 4.35 2.84 0.85
N ARG A 32 3.57 1.88 0.39
CA ARG A 32 3.94 0.48 0.51
C ARG A 32 5.22 0.17 -0.27
N ILE A 33 5.35 0.74 -1.45
CA ILE A 33 6.56 0.55 -2.25
C ILE A 33 7.78 1.08 -1.50
N ASN A 34 7.66 2.26 -0.91
CA ASN A 34 8.75 2.83 -0.14
C ASN A 34 9.07 1.99 1.09
N PHE A 35 8.05 1.46 1.74
CA PHE A 35 8.27 0.60 2.90
C PHE A 35 9.00 -0.68 2.50
N LEU A 36 8.59 -1.31 1.41
CA LEU A 36 9.22 -2.55 0.97
C LEU A 36 10.69 -2.32 0.60
N GLU A 37 10.98 -1.19 -0.02
CA GLU A 37 12.33 -0.85 -0.35
C GLU A 37 13.18 -0.64 0.90
N TRP A 38 12.64 0.10 1.86
CA TRP A 38 13.32 0.32 3.12
C TRP A 38 13.58 -0.98 3.86
N ALA A 39 12.57 -1.85 3.96
CA ALA A 39 12.70 -3.12 4.66
C ALA A 39 13.73 -4.04 3.98
N GLY A 40 13.75 -4.01 2.65
CA GLY A 40 14.73 -4.79 1.89
C GLY A 40 16.16 -4.29 2.12
N ASN A 41 16.33 -2.98 2.23
CA ASN A 41 17.65 -2.41 2.43
C ASN A 41 18.21 -2.72 3.81
N ILE A 42 17.40 -2.67 4.84
CA ILE A 42 17.88 -2.95 6.19
C ILE A 42 17.75 -4.41 6.57
N ARG A 43 17.11 -5.21 5.72
CA ARG A 43 16.95 -6.67 5.92
C ARG A 43 16.34 -7.02 7.26
N THR A 44 15.37 -6.25 7.69
CA THR A 44 14.65 -6.52 8.94
C THR A 44 13.38 -7.28 8.64
N PRO A 45 13.15 -8.41 9.30
CA PRO A 45 11.89 -9.12 9.14
C PRO A 45 10.72 -8.27 9.64
N TYR A 46 9.59 -8.35 8.96
CA TYR A 46 8.40 -7.61 9.35
C TYR A 46 7.16 -8.46 9.14
N ARG A 47 6.08 -8.05 9.79
CA ARG A 47 4.78 -8.70 9.62
C ARG A 47 3.67 -7.71 10.00
N HIS A 48 2.45 -8.01 9.59
CA HIS A 48 1.27 -7.23 9.96
C HIS A 48 1.37 -5.77 9.53
N GLU A 49 1.91 -5.52 8.35
CA GLU A 49 2.01 -4.15 7.85
C GLU A 49 0.64 -3.61 7.51
N ASN A 50 0.42 -2.35 7.85
CA ASN A 50 -0.83 -1.68 7.60
C ASN A 50 -0.54 -0.25 7.15
N PHE A 51 -1.22 0.18 6.10
CA PHE A 51 -1.06 1.50 5.52
C PHE A 51 -2.38 2.22 5.56
N GLN A 52 -2.42 3.36 6.21
CA GLN A 52 -3.66 4.10 6.39
C GLN A 52 -3.46 5.55 6.03
N THR A 53 -4.30 6.07 5.14
CA THR A 53 -4.28 7.48 4.80
C THR A 53 -4.97 8.23 5.93
N ILE A 54 -4.25 9.12 6.58
CA ILE A 54 -4.81 9.89 7.69
C ILE A 54 -5.13 11.33 7.29
N ASN A 55 -4.62 11.76 6.15
CA ASN A 55 -4.92 13.09 5.64
C ASN A 55 -4.71 13.09 4.14
N ASN A 56 -5.63 13.66 3.39
CA ASN A 56 -5.54 13.69 1.94
C ASN A 56 -6.32 14.90 1.42
N ASP A 57 -5.63 15.84 0.81
CA ASP A 57 -6.27 17.01 0.22
C ASP A 57 -6.33 16.94 -1.31
N GLY A 58 -5.99 15.79 -1.88
CA GLY A 58 -6.02 15.60 -3.34
C GLY A 58 -4.66 15.79 -4.00
N ALA A 59 -3.79 16.57 -3.41
CA ALA A 59 -2.45 16.81 -3.96
C ALA A 59 -1.37 16.29 -3.01
N VAL A 60 -1.62 16.38 -1.71
CA VAL A 60 -0.69 15.93 -0.69
C VAL A 60 -1.45 15.00 0.25
N SER A 61 -0.82 13.94 0.64
CA SER A 61 -1.44 12.96 1.53
C SER A 61 -0.44 12.51 2.58
N THR A 62 -0.92 12.20 3.77
CA THR A 62 -0.08 11.62 4.81
C THR A 62 -0.55 10.19 5.04
N VAL A 63 0.38 9.27 4.98
CA VAL A 63 0.07 7.85 5.18
C VAL A 63 0.78 7.36 6.44
N ARG A 64 0.01 6.73 7.31
CA ARG A 64 0.55 6.13 8.52
C ARG A 64 0.88 4.67 8.23
N ILE A 65 2.08 4.28 8.57
CA ILE A 65 2.54 2.90 8.40
C ILE A 65 2.70 2.31 9.78
N THR A 66 2.00 1.23 10.04
CA THR A 66 2.10 0.49 11.29
C THR A 66 2.55 -0.92 10.94
N VAL A 67 3.56 -1.41 11.64
CA VAL A 67 4.13 -2.71 11.31
C VAL A 67 4.85 -3.29 12.51
N ASP A 68 4.88 -4.62 12.60
CA ASP A 68 5.71 -5.30 13.60
C ASP A 68 7.06 -5.55 12.97
N LEU A 69 8.11 -5.13 13.64
CA LEU A 69 9.48 -5.35 13.21
C LEU A 69 10.19 -6.24 14.21
N MET A 70 11.06 -7.12 13.70
CA MET A 70 11.88 -7.94 14.55
C MET A 70 13.09 -7.13 15.01
N ILE A 71 13.13 -6.75 16.26
CA ILE A 71 14.19 -5.95 16.82
C ILE A 71 14.79 -6.69 18.00
N LYS A 72 16.09 -6.99 17.90
CA LYS A 72 16.80 -7.71 18.94
C LYS A 72 16.11 -9.02 19.36
N GLY A 73 15.61 -9.72 18.37
CA GLY A 73 14.96 -11.01 18.62
C GLY A 73 13.52 -10.95 19.07
N GLU A 74 12.92 -9.78 19.09
CA GLU A 74 11.53 -9.61 19.52
C GLU A 74 10.72 -8.84 18.51
N TRP A 75 9.45 -9.18 18.39
CA TRP A 75 8.54 -8.43 17.54
C TRP A 75 8.09 -7.18 18.29
N LYS A 76 8.29 -6.03 17.67
CA LYS A 76 7.86 -4.76 18.25
C LYS A 76 7.03 -3.99 17.25
N GLU A 77 5.90 -3.50 17.67
CA GLU A 77 5.06 -2.69 16.82
C GLU A 77 5.66 -1.30 16.69
N LYS A 78 5.83 -0.87 15.46
CA LYS A 78 6.38 0.45 15.16
C LYS A 78 5.42 1.19 14.24
N GLN A 79 5.48 2.49 14.30
CA GLN A 79 4.58 3.33 13.54
C GLN A 79 5.34 4.55 13.04
N THR A 80 5.04 4.96 11.82
CA THR A 80 5.60 6.20 11.29
C THR A 80 4.60 6.79 10.31
N GLU A 81 4.82 8.04 9.93
CA GLU A 81 4.01 8.72 8.95
C GLU A 81 4.90 9.27 7.87
N ILE A 82 4.49 9.13 6.63
CA ILE A 82 5.22 9.71 5.51
C ILE A 82 4.27 10.55 4.69
N GLN A 83 4.83 11.55 4.04
CA GLN A 83 4.06 12.42 3.18
C GLN A 83 4.21 11.98 1.74
N CYS A 84 3.11 12.02 1.02
CA CYS A 84 3.09 11.67 -0.39
C CYS A 84 2.50 12.84 -1.16
N GLU A 85 2.98 13.04 -2.36
CA GLU A 85 2.57 14.13 -3.21
C GLU A 85 2.17 13.58 -4.57
N LYS A 86 1.11 14.13 -5.14
CA LYS A 86 0.68 13.69 -6.45
C LYS A 86 1.39 14.50 -7.53
N VAL A 87 2.15 13.80 -8.35
CA VAL A 87 2.91 14.41 -9.44
C VAL A 87 2.55 13.70 -10.73
N ASP A 88 2.01 14.44 -11.70
CA ASP A 88 1.61 13.88 -13.00
C ASP A 88 0.72 12.64 -12.86
N ASP A 89 -0.28 12.75 -12.00
CA ASP A 89 -1.24 11.67 -11.74
C ASP A 89 -0.67 10.47 -10.99
N ASP A 90 0.59 10.54 -10.57
CA ASP A 90 1.20 9.48 -9.78
C ASP A 90 1.53 9.97 -8.40
N TRP A 91 1.33 9.12 -7.41
CA TRP A 91 1.69 9.45 -6.05
C TRP A 91 3.15 9.11 -5.80
N GLN A 92 3.88 10.04 -5.24
CA GLN A 92 5.28 9.86 -4.87
C GLN A 92 5.41 10.21 -3.40
N CYS A 93 5.96 9.31 -2.63
CA CYS A 93 6.10 9.50 -1.19
C CYS A 93 7.53 9.82 -0.82
N ASP A 94 7.69 10.53 0.30
CA ASP A 94 9.01 10.80 0.84
C ASP A 94 9.69 9.48 1.16
N ARG A 95 11.00 9.50 1.04
CA ARG A 95 11.78 8.30 1.30
C ARG A 95 11.67 7.92 2.77
N LEU A 96 11.36 6.67 3.02
CA LEU A 96 11.28 6.18 4.39
C LEU A 96 12.68 5.98 4.93
N MET A 97 12.99 6.64 6.04
CA MET A 97 14.31 6.58 6.62
C MET A 97 14.36 5.69 7.85
N GLN A 98 13.37 5.79 8.71
CA GLN A 98 13.35 4.99 9.93
C GLN A 98 12.00 5.06 10.59
N PHE A 99 11.74 4.11 11.47
CA PHE A 99 10.54 4.11 12.30
C PHE A 99 10.92 4.66 13.67
N LYS A 100 9.99 5.39 14.23
CA LYS A 100 10.18 5.94 15.57
C LYS A 100 9.76 4.99 16.64
#